data_0d1e6a4dd18efab5d4ec67f17defb402
#
_entry.id   0d1e6a4dd18efab5d4ec67f17defb402
#
_cell.length_a   1.000
_cell.length_b   1.000
_cell.length_c   1.000
_cell.angle_alpha   90.00
_cell.angle_beta   90.00
_cell.angle_gamma   90.00
#
_symmetry.space_group_name_H-M   'P 1'
#
loop_
_entity.id
_entity.type
_entity.pdbx_description
1 polymer ?
#
loop_
_entity_poly.entity_id
_entity_poly.type
_entity_poly.pdbx_seq_one_letter_code
_entity_poly.pdbx_strand_id
1 'polypeptide(L)'
;MQFKSKDFADAARVLKIRGLKVGLTGRPAAEPVLKGIDLDIRAGETHCLVGESGSGKSVTSLAVMGLLPKDALEVQGGLIDLEGFDITAATHARMRELRARRIAMIFQEPMTALNPVLRVGAQIEEVLQMHTDLTGTEAKKRVLDIMDQVHLPDVERIYAAFPHQLSGGQRQRIMIAMALVLDPDLLIADEPTTALDVTTQLQILKLIAEMQERHGTAVLFITHDMGVVAEIADTVSVMQHGEIVERAPIRQLLTAPRDPYTRKLLTAVPRLAPQPARPAPDSVPVLRVSGLDMTYGGSGFLRKSGAVHAVRDAAFSIAPGRTLGIVGESGSGKSTVARCIMRLIDPTGGEITVSGTEISTLSRRQLRPHRKTLQIVFQDPYRSLNPRWTVARSLCEGPINFGTPRAEAMRTAEELMELVELPRDALSRYPHQFSGGQRQRIAIARAVAMKPDLLVADEAVSALDVSVQAQVLDLLADVQKRFGIAMLFITHDLRVAAQICDDVLVMQKGRVVEHGPAAEVLLHPGHAYTRSLIEAAPGREWDFANFRALPAQPQMKGPHA
;
A
#
# COMPACT_ATOMS: atom_id res chain seq x y z
N MET A 1 -3.69 21.11 -4.51
CA MET A 1 -4.32 21.39 -5.82
C MET A 1 -5.68 22.04 -5.58
N GLN A 2 -5.99 23.21 -6.14
CA GLN A 2 -7.36 23.76 -6.06
C GLN A 2 -8.26 22.95 -7.01
N PHE A 3 -9.35 22.40 -6.48
CA PHE A 3 -10.40 21.77 -7.28
C PHE A 3 -10.94 22.79 -8.30
N LYS A 4 -10.45 22.74 -9.53
CA LYS A 4 -11.18 23.31 -10.65
C LYS A 4 -12.32 22.34 -10.95
N SER A 5 -13.57 22.72 -10.67
CA SER A 5 -14.73 21.97 -11.16
C SER A 5 -14.67 22.05 -12.69
N LYS A 6 -14.09 21.01 -13.32
CA LYS A 6 -14.19 20.83 -14.78
C LYS A 6 -15.66 20.50 -15.06
N ASP A 7 -16.29 21.24 -15.95
CA ASP A 7 -17.62 20.88 -16.44
C ASP A 7 -17.45 19.95 -17.64
N PHE A 8 -17.88 18.70 -17.48
CA PHE A 8 -17.82 17.69 -18.52
C PHE A 8 -19.17 17.52 -19.25
N ALA A 9 -20.15 18.42 -19.06
CA ALA A 9 -21.49 18.25 -19.62
C ALA A 9 -21.47 18.02 -21.14
N ASP A 10 -20.61 18.73 -21.87
CA ASP A 10 -20.48 18.65 -23.32
C ASP A 10 -19.36 17.72 -23.81
N ALA A 11 -18.55 17.11 -22.89
CA ALA A 11 -17.47 16.23 -23.29
C ALA A 11 -17.99 14.88 -23.81
N ALA A 12 -17.36 14.34 -24.86
CA ALA A 12 -17.69 13.04 -25.44
C ALA A 12 -17.54 11.92 -24.40
N ARG A 13 -18.42 10.94 -24.45
CA ARG A 13 -18.31 9.73 -23.61
C ARG A 13 -17.31 8.77 -24.26
N VAL A 14 -16.25 8.44 -23.52
CA VAL A 14 -15.23 7.48 -23.94
C VAL A 14 -15.63 6.07 -23.54
N LEU A 15 -16.10 5.87 -22.30
CA LEU A 15 -16.57 4.58 -21.81
C LEU A 15 -18.01 4.67 -21.34
N LYS A 16 -18.85 3.69 -21.74
CA LYS A 16 -20.21 3.53 -21.28
C LYS A 16 -20.46 2.07 -20.92
N ILE A 17 -20.77 1.81 -19.66
CA ILE A 17 -21.15 0.49 -19.15
C ILE A 17 -22.63 0.56 -18.77
N ARG A 18 -23.42 -0.45 -19.18
CA ARG A 18 -24.83 -0.57 -18.84
C ARG A 18 -25.18 -1.99 -18.42
N GLY A 19 -25.71 -2.12 -17.21
CA GLY A 19 -26.21 -3.37 -16.64
C GLY A 19 -25.18 -4.50 -16.64
N LEU A 20 -23.88 -4.21 -16.52
CA LEU A 20 -22.80 -5.22 -16.62
C LEU A 20 -22.92 -6.25 -15.52
N LYS A 21 -23.11 -7.51 -15.88
CA LYS A 21 -23.12 -8.67 -15.00
C LYS A 21 -21.96 -9.59 -15.33
N VAL A 22 -21.18 -9.96 -14.31
CA VAL A 22 -20.08 -10.92 -14.41
C VAL A 22 -20.30 -11.99 -13.36
N GLY A 23 -20.28 -13.24 -13.75
CA GLY A 23 -20.47 -14.37 -12.83
C GLY A 23 -19.43 -15.47 -13.06
N LEU A 24 -19.59 -16.57 -12.29
CA LEU A 24 -18.70 -17.72 -12.38
C LEU A 24 -18.97 -18.51 -13.66
N THR A 25 -17.92 -18.84 -14.40
CA THR A 25 -18.01 -19.64 -15.63
C THR A 25 -18.66 -20.98 -15.36
N GLY A 26 -19.68 -21.32 -16.18
CA GLY A 26 -20.40 -22.57 -16.06
C GLY A 26 -21.32 -22.71 -14.83
N ARG A 27 -21.55 -21.62 -14.08
CA ARG A 27 -22.43 -21.59 -12.89
C ARG A 27 -23.40 -20.41 -12.94
N PRO A 28 -24.30 -20.32 -13.91
CA PRO A 28 -25.20 -19.17 -14.10
C PRO A 28 -26.18 -18.96 -12.92
N ALA A 29 -26.44 -20.00 -12.12
CA ALA A 29 -27.30 -19.90 -10.93
C ALA A 29 -26.55 -19.39 -9.69
N ALA A 30 -25.22 -19.25 -9.72
CA ALA A 30 -24.46 -18.66 -8.63
C ALA A 30 -24.65 -17.14 -8.62
N GLU A 31 -24.57 -16.55 -7.44
CA GLU A 31 -24.64 -15.09 -7.29
C GLU A 31 -23.52 -14.43 -8.12
N PRO A 32 -23.83 -13.47 -9.01
CA PRO A 32 -22.82 -12.84 -9.84
C PRO A 32 -21.89 -11.96 -9.01
N VAL A 33 -20.62 -11.88 -9.46
CA VAL A 33 -19.59 -11.04 -8.86
C VAL A 33 -19.88 -9.55 -9.15
N LEU A 34 -20.39 -9.23 -10.37
CA LEU A 34 -20.93 -7.92 -10.72
C LEU A 34 -22.42 -8.07 -11.00
N LYS A 35 -23.25 -7.24 -10.37
CA LYS A 35 -24.72 -7.41 -10.30
C LYS A 35 -25.50 -6.42 -11.14
N GLY A 36 -24.90 -5.85 -12.17
CA GLY A 36 -25.57 -4.90 -13.06
C GLY A 36 -25.01 -3.49 -12.90
N ILE A 37 -23.74 -3.32 -13.22
CA ILE A 37 -23.01 -2.06 -13.07
C ILE A 37 -23.34 -1.10 -14.20
N ASP A 38 -23.61 0.16 -13.85
CA ASP A 38 -23.73 1.30 -14.75
C ASP A 38 -22.64 2.32 -14.49
N LEU A 39 -21.82 2.62 -15.51
CA LEU A 39 -20.72 3.57 -15.41
C LEU A 39 -20.56 4.37 -16.70
N ASP A 40 -20.34 5.67 -16.61
CA ASP A 40 -19.97 6.53 -17.75
C ASP A 40 -18.69 7.29 -17.40
N ILE A 41 -17.76 7.36 -18.36
CA ILE A 41 -16.54 8.18 -18.26
C ILE A 41 -16.42 9.03 -19.51
N ARG A 42 -16.11 10.32 -19.33
CA ARG A 42 -15.99 11.29 -20.41
C ARG A 42 -14.53 11.60 -20.71
N ALA A 43 -14.28 12.13 -21.90
CA ALA A 43 -12.94 12.55 -22.31
C ALA A 43 -12.37 13.58 -21.31
N GLY A 44 -11.12 13.36 -20.88
CA GLY A 44 -10.45 14.20 -19.89
C GLY A 44 -11.00 14.12 -18.46
N GLU A 45 -11.95 13.21 -18.16
CA GLU A 45 -12.49 12.97 -16.82
C GLU A 45 -11.63 11.94 -16.07
N THR A 46 -11.32 12.19 -14.79
CA THR A 46 -10.85 11.18 -13.86
C THR A 46 -12.04 10.65 -13.06
N HIS A 47 -12.47 9.43 -13.39
CA HIS A 47 -13.50 8.72 -12.67
C HIS A 47 -12.87 7.72 -11.69
N CYS A 48 -13.05 7.94 -10.39
CA CYS A 48 -12.55 7.02 -9.37
C CYS A 48 -13.59 5.94 -9.06
N LEU A 49 -13.17 4.68 -9.06
CA LEU A 49 -13.94 3.52 -8.61
C LEU A 49 -13.37 3.03 -7.29
N VAL A 50 -14.12 3.18 -6.20
CA VAL A 50 -13.66 2.93 -4.83
C VAL A 50 -14.49 1.86 -4.12
N GLY A 51 -13.94 1.23 -3.09
CA GLY A 51 -14.60 0.20 -2.29
C GLY A 51 -13.58 -0.74 -1.64
N GLU A 52 -14.03 -1.61 -0.74
CA GLU A 52 -13.19 -2.62 -0.09
C GLU A 52 -12.74 -3.72 -1.06
N SER A 53 -11.74 -4.51 -0.67
CA SER A 53 -11.30 -5.70 -1.43
C SER A 53 -12.47 -6.66 -1.63
N GLY A 54 -12.57 -7.23 -2.83
CA GLY A 54 -13.68 -8.11 -3.18
C GLY A 54 -14.98 -7.39 -3.56
N SER A 55 -15.04 -6.05 -3.60
CA SER A 55 -16.24 -5.32 -4.06
C SER A 55 -16.51 -5.41 -5.57
N GLY A 56 -15.53 -5.89 -6.37
CA GLY A 56 -15.67 -6.08 -7.82
C GLY A 56 -14.91 -5.08 -8.69
N LYS A 57 -14.13 -4.15 -8.11
CA LYS A 57 -13.38 -3.10 -8.85
C LYS A 57 -12.47 -3.65 -9.94
N SER A 58 -11.54 -4.53 -9.57
CA SER A 58 -10.61 -5.14 -10.55
C SER A 58 -11.30 -6.08 -11.52
N VAL A 59 -12.43 -6.70 -11.14
CA VAL A 59 -13.26 -7.48 -12.09
C VAL A 59 -13.87 -6.56 -13.13
N THR A 60 -14.30 -5.35 -12.74
CA THR A 60 -14.81 -4.33 -13.67
C THR A 60 -13.72 -3.90 -14.66
N SER A 61 -12.50 -3.59 -14.19
CA SER A 61 -11.39 -3.21 -15.07
C SER A 61 -10.99 -4.33 -16.04
N LEU A 62 -10.92 -5.57 -15.56
CA LEU A 62 -10.62 -6.73 -16.41
C LEU A 62 -11.72 -7.02 -17.43
N ALA A 63 -13.00 -6.79 -17.07
CA ALA A 63 -14.11 -6.92 -18.01
C ALA A 63 -14.01 -5.88 -19.14
N VAL A 64 -13.72 -4.62 -18.81
CA VAL A 64 -13.50 -3.54 -19.79
C VAL A 64 -12.30 -3.84 -20.69
N MET A 65 -11.21 -4.40 -20.12
CA MET A 65 -10.04 -4.84 -20.89
C MET A 65 -10.28 -6.12 -21.71
N GLY A 66 -11.40 -6.84 -21.51
CA GLY A 66 -11.61 -8.17 -22.09
C GLY A 66 -10.58 -9.21 -21.62
N LEU A 67 -10.11 -9.08 -20.36
CA LEU A 67 -9.08 -9.91 -19.73
C LEU A 67 -9.60 -10.77 -18.58
N LEU A 68 -10.91 -10.96 -18.47
CA LEU A 68 -11.47 -11.88 -17.47
C LEU A 68 -10.86 -13.29 -17.62
N PRO A 69 -10.44 -13.94 -16.53
CA PRO A 69 -9.95 -15.31 -16.56
C PRO A 69 -11.09 -16.26 -16.95
N LYS A 70 -11.08 -16.77 -18.17
CA LYS A 70 -12.19 -17.54 -18.79
C LYS A 70 -12.56 -18.80 -18.04
N ASP A 71 -11.59 -19.40 -17.34
CA ASP A 71 -11.83 -20.61 -16.53
C ASP A 71 -12.60 -20.30 -15.23
N ALA A 72 -12.69 -19.03 -14.83
CA ALA A 72 -13.28 -18.61 -13.58
C ALA A 72 -14.45 -17.64 -13.74
N LEU A 73 -14.36 -16.68 -14.68
CA LEU A 73 -15.32 -15.58 -14.82
C LEU A 73 -15.77 -15.38 -16.27
N GLU A 74 -17.05 -15.05 -16.45
CA GLU A 74 -17.65 -14.72 -17.75
C GLU A 74 -18.63 -13.54 -17.63
N VAL A 75 -18.76 -12.77 -18.71
CA VAL A 75 -19.81 -11.74 -18.83
C VAL A 75 -21.13 -12.45 -19.07
N GLN A 76 -22.09 -12.28 -18.16
CA GLN A 76 -23.41 -12.90 -18.20
C GLN A 76 -24.49 -11.96 -18.77
N GLY A 77 -24.18 -10.66 -18.93
CA GLY A 77 -25.10 -9.68 -19.50
C GLY A 77 -24.59 -8.25 -19.36
N GLY A 78 -25.30 -7.34 -20.01
CA GLY A 78 -24.97 -5.92 -20.07
C GLY A 78 -24.17 -5.57 -21.31
N LEU A 79 -23.74 -4.30 -21.37
CA LEU A 79 -23.00 -3.70 -22.49
C LEU A 79 -21.79 -2.94 -21.96
N ILE A 80 -20.65 -3.10 -22.60
CA ILE A 80 -19.47 -2.26 -22.46
C ILE A 80 -19.19 -1.61 -23.81
N ASP A 81 -19.47 -0.34 -23.93
CA ASP A 81 -19.24 0.46 -25.13
C ASP A 81 -18.04 1.38 -24.93
N LEU A 82 -17.03 1.26 -25.79
CA LEU A 82 -15.86 2.13 -25.86
C LEU A 82 -15.96 2.94 -27.16
N GLU A 83 -16.42 4.18 -27.07
CA GLU A 83 -16.58 5.10 -28.22
C GLU A 83 -17.29 4.47 -29.43
N GLY A 84 -18.39 3.75 -29.18
CA GLY A 84 -19.18 3.09 -30.21
C GLY A 84 -18.74 1.66 -30.53
N PHE A 85 -17.71 1.12 -29.85
CA PHE A 85 -17.28 -0.26 -29.98
C PHE A 85 -17.81 -1.11 -28.81
N ASP A 86 -18.65 -2.08 -29.12
CA ASP A 86 -19.13 -3.05 -28.14
C ASP A 86 -18.00 -4.05 -27.80
N ILE A 87 -17.40 -3.87 -26.61
CA ILE A 87 -16.33 -4.74 -26.07
C ILE A 87 -16.90 -6.11 -25.69
N THR A 88 -18.15 -6.20 -25.24
CA THR A 88 -18.76 -7.45 -24.76
C THR A 88 -18.87 -8.49 -25.88
N ALA A 89 -19.10 -8.03 -27.11
CA ALA A 89 -19.19 -8.85 -28.31
C ALA A 89 -17.89 -8.93 -29.13
N ALA A 90 -16.81 -8.26 -28.68
CA ALA A 90 -15.58 -8.13 -29.45
C ALA A 90 -14.80 -9.44 -29.53
N THR A 91 -14.30 -9.75 -30.74
CA THR A 91 -13.39 -10.88 -30.95
C THR A 91 -12.00 -10.60 -30.35
N HIS A 92 -11.22 -11.65 -30.10
CA HIS A 92 -9.84 -11.50 -29.63
C HIS A 92 -8.95 -10.64 -30.55
N ALA A 93 -9.16 -10.77 -31.88
CA ALA A 93 -8.43 -9.95 -32.85
C ALA A 93 -8.76 -8.47 -32.67
N ARG A 94 -10.05 -8.15 -32.56
CA ARG A 94 -10.51 -6.77 -32.34
C ARG A 94 -10.03 -6.20 -31.01
N MET A 95 -10.07 -6.98 -29.94
CA MET A 95 -9.54 -6.55 -28.64
C MET A 95 -8.02 -6.26 -28.68
N ARG A 96 -7.24 -6.99 -29.49
CA ARG A 96 -5.81 -6.68 -29.67
C ARG A 96 -5.58 -5.34 -30.36
N GLU A 97 -6.44 -4.98 -31.32
CA GLU A 97 -6.37 -3.67 -32.00
C GLU A 97 -6.74 -2.51 -31.05
N LEU A 98 -7.72 -2.71 -30.17
CA LEU A 98 -8.18 -1.69 -29.23
C LEU A 98 -7.19 -1.48 -28.08
N ARG A 99 -6.60 -2.58 -27.57
CA ARG A 99 -5.62 -2.49 -26.48
C ARG A 99 -4.39 -1.72 -26.94
N ALA A 100 -3.83 -0.96 -26.02
CA ALA A 100 -2.74 -0.02 -26.17
C ALA A 100 -3.06 1.22 -27.03
N ARG A 101 -3.84 1.13 -28.11
CA ARG A 101 -4.20 2.27 -28.96
C ARG A 101 -5.36 3.11 -28.41
N ARG A 102 -6.45 2.41 -27.96
CA ARG A 102 -7.68 3.06 -27.50
C ARG A 102 -7.84 2.95 -26.00
N ILE A 103 -7.40 1.81 -25.44
CA ILE A 103 -7.51 1.50 -24.03
C ILE A 103 -6.21 0.91 -23.51
N ALA A 104 -5.66 1.47 -22.46
CA ALA A 104 -4.47 0.97 -21.79
C ALA A 104 -4.73 0.73 -20.31
N MET A 105 -3.91 -0.11 -19.67
CA MET A 105 -4.05 -0.45 -18.25
C MET A 105 -2.71 -0.43 -17.53
N ILE A 106 -2.72 0.19 -16.36
CA ILE A 106 -1.67 0.09 -15.35
C ILE A 106 -2.14 -0.93 -14.31
N PHE A 107 -1.41 -2.03 -14.16
CA PHE A 107 -1.74 -3.11 -13.23
C PHE A 107 -1.26 -2.81 -11.82
N GLN A 108 -1.91 -3.45 -10.84
CA GLN A 108 -1.67 -3.25 -9.40
C GLN A 108 -0.22 -3.57 -8.98
N GLU A 109 0.40 -4.60 -9.55
CA GLU A 109 1.75 -5.05 -9.17
C GLU A 109 2.79 -4.83 -10.28
N PRO A 110 3.68 -3.82 -10.16
CA PRO A 110 4.75 -3.60 -11.15
C PRO A 110 5.75 -4.76 -11.27
N MET A 111 5.87 -5.56 -10.20
CA MET A 111 6.82 -6.69 -10.17
C MET A 111 6.40 -7.85 -11.07
N THR A 112 5.10 -8.03 -11.25
CA THR A 112 4.53 -9.14 -12.05
C THR A 112 4.17 -8.69 -13.46
N ALA A 113 3.99 -7.38 -13.68
CA ALA A 113 3.61 -6.81 -14.97
C ALA A 113 4.78 -6.71 -15.96
N LEU A 114 6.01 -6.47 -15.47
CA LEU A 114 7.21 -6.39 -16.31
C LEU A 114 7.92 -7.74 -16.41
N ASN A 115 8.33 -8.12 -17.62
CA ASN A 115 9.13 -9.32 -17.83
C ASN A 115 10.55 -9.14 -17.26
N PRO A 116 10.95 -9.91 -16.21
CA PRO A 116 12.21 -9.68 -15.50
C PRO A 116 13.47 -9.99 -16.31
N VAL A 117 13.35 -10.74 -17.41
CA VAL A 117 14.48 -11.15 -18.27
C VAL A 117 14.64 -10.29 -19.52
N LEU A 118 13.75 -9.31 -19.74
CA LEU A 118 13.84 -8.33 -20.83
C LEU A 118 14.22 -6.95 -20.31
N ARG A 119 14.95 -6.19 -21.11
CA ARG A 119 15.25 -4.77 -20.82
C ARG A 119 13.97 -3.94 -20.88
N VAL A 120 13.86 -2.94 -20.02
CA VAL A 120 12.61 -2.16 -19.93
C VAL A 120 12.33 -1.35 -21.20
N GLY A 121 13.36 -0.81 -21.87
CA GLY A 121 13.20 -0.13 -23.15
C GLY A 121 12.63 -1.03 -24.24
N ALA A 122 13.12 -2.28 -24.34
CA ALA A 122 12.61 -3.25 -25.30
C ALA A 122 11.14 -3.60 -25.08
N GLN A 123 10.67 -3.62 -23.82
CA GLN A 123 9.27 -3.90 -23.51
C GLN A 123 8.34 -2.77 -23.93
N ILE A 124 8.80 -1.50 -23.86
CA ILE A 124 8.03 -0.36 -24.36
C ILE A 124 8.08 -0.32 -25.90
N GLU A 125 9.24 -0.64 -26.52
CA GLU A 125 9.35 -0.75 -27.97
C GLU A 125 8.43 -1.82 -28.55
N GLU A 126 8.26 -2.95 -27.89
CA GLU A 126 7.36 -4.01 -28.31
C GLU A 126 5.93 -3.50 -28.54
N VAL A 127 5.43 -2.60 -27.65
CA VAL A 127 4.12 -1.97 -27.83
C VAL A 127 4.05 -1.17 -29.12
N LEU A 128 5.10 -0.37 -29.43
CA LEU A 128 5.16 0.40 -30.67
C LEU A 128 5.25 -0.50 -31.90
N GLN A 129 6.08 -1.54 -31.86
CA GLN A 129 6.26 -2.48 -32.99
C GLN A 129 4.98 -3.26 -33.31
N MET A 130 4.19 -3.57 -32.29
CA MET A 130 2.92 -4.29 -32.47
C MET A 130 1.79 -3.44 -33.04
N HIS A 131 1.86 -2.11 -32.87
CA HIS A 131 0.75 -1.21 -33.17
C HIS A 131 1.07 -0.08 -34.13
N THR A 132 2.31 0.08 -34.57
CA THR A 132 2.75 1.15 -35.49
C THR A 132 3.75 0.61 -36.52
N ASP A 133 3.97 1.38 -37.58
CA ASP A 133 4.97 1.08 -38.61
C ASP A 133 6.29 1.84 -38.35
N LEU A 134 6.55 2.27 -37.12
CA LEU A 134 7.77 3.01 -36.78
C LEU A 134 9.01 2.14 -36.97
N THR A 135 10.05 2.73 -37.57
CA THR A 135 11.36 2.08 -37.66
C THR A 135 12.02 1.95 -36.30
N GLY A 136 12.98 1.01 -36.15
CA GLY A 136 13.66 0.80 -34.87
C GLY A 136 14.24 2.08 -34.25
N THR A 137 14.78 2.99 -35.07
CA THR A 137 15.34 4.28 -34.61
C THR A 137 14.23 5.23 -34.13
N GLU A 138 13.13 5.31 -34.86
CA GLU A 138 11.97 6.14 -34.49
C GLU A 138 11.28 5.61 -33.25
N ALA A 139 11.09 4.28 -33.17
CA ALA A 139 10.53 3.62 -31.99
C ALA A 139 11.38 3.90 -30.74
N LYS A 140 12.71 3.73 -30.83
CA LYS A 140 13.63 4.05 -29.72
C LYS A 140 13.52 5.51 -29.30
N LYS A 141 13.47 6.44 -30.25
CA LYS A 141 13.30 7.87 -29.95
C LYS A 141 11.99 8.11 -29.19
N ARG A 142 10.87 7.57 -29.66
CA ARG A 142 9.57 7.71 -28.99
C ARG A 142 9.59 7.13 -27.59
N VAL A 143 10.29 5.98 -27.38
CA VAL A 143 10.45 5.38 -26.04
C VAL A 143 11.25 6.29 -25.11
N LEU A 144 12.37 6.86 -25.56
CA LEU A 144 13.16 7.79 -24.76
C LEU A 144 12.36 9.06 -24.42
N ASP A 145 11.59 9.58 -25.40
CA ASP A 145 10.73 10.75 -25.19
C ASP A 145 9.65 10.48 -24.11
N ILE A 146 8.96 9.34 -24.16
CA ILE A 146 7.94 9.01 -23.14
C ILE A 146 8.59 8.72 -21.77
N MET A 147 9.78 8.10 -21.73
CA MET A 147 10.53 7.87 -20.50
C MET A 147 10.95 9.19 -19.83
N ASP A 148 11.30 10.20 -20.62
CA ASP A 148 11.58 11.55 -20.11
C ASP A 148 10.30 12.24 -19.61
N GLN A 149 9.19 12.15 -20.33
CA GLN A 149 7.89 12.68 -19.92
C GLN A 149 7.39 12.12 -18.58
N VAL A 150 7.69 10.84 -18.29
CA VAL A 150 7.39 10.24 -16.97
C VAL A 150 8.46 10.54 -15.91
N HIS A 151 9.34 11.49 -16.19
CA HIS A 151 10.38 11.97 -15.26
C HIS A 151 11.32 10.87 -14.73
N LEU A 152 11.74 9.95 -15.60
CA LEU A 152 12.78 8.97 -15.26
C LEU A 152 14.15 9.65 -15.32
N PRO A 153 15.00 9.49 -14.31
CA PRO A 153 16.36 10.03 -14.36
C PRO A 153 17.22 9.16 -15.28
N ASP A 154 18.12 9.77 -16.05
CA ASP A 154 19.09 9.04 -16.90
C ASP A 154 18.40 7.98 -17.79
N VAL A 155 17.52 8.47 -18.68
CA VAL A 155 16.64 7.63 -19.51
C VAL A 155 17.39 6.60 -20.35
N GLU A 156 18.58 6.95 -20.87
CA GLU A 156 19.42 6.05 -21.66
C GLU A 156 19.88 4.84 -20.85
N ARG A 157 20.35 5.07 -19.63
CA ARG A 157 20.76 3.99 -18.70
C ARG A 157 19.57 3.12 -18.32
N ILE A 158 18.43 3.74 -17.99
CA ILE A 158 17.22 3.01 -17.58
C ILE A 158 16.65 2.21 -18.76
N TYR A 159 16.64 2.77 -19.97
CA TYR A 159 16.24 2.06 -21.19
C TYR A 159 16.97 0.70 -21.34
N ALA A 160 18.28 0.68 -21.05
CA ALA A 160 19.11 -0.53 -21.11
C ALA A 160 19.03 -1.44 -19.87
N ALA A 161 18.36 -0.99 -18.80
CA ALA A 161 18.28 -1.72 -17.54
C ALA A 161 17.23 -2.84 -17.58
N PHE A 162 17.38 -3.80 -16.67
CA PHE A 162 16.37 -4.82 -16.37
C PHE A 162 15.48 -4.40 -15.21
N PRO A 163 14.23 -4.88 -15.10
CA PRO A 163 13.30 -4.50 -14.03
C PRO A 163 13.88 -4.66 -12.61
N HIS A 164 14.65 -5.71 -12.34
CA HIS A 164 15.24 -5.96 -11.03
C HIS A 164 16.32 -4.95 -10.61
N GLN A 165 16.85 -4.16 -11.54
CA GLN A 165 17.86 -3.12 -11.30
C GLN A 165 17.23 -1.76 -10.93
N LEU A 166 15.89 -1.66 -10.98
CA LEU A 166 15.13 -0.43 -10.78
C LEU A 166 14.41 -0.41 -9.43
N SER A 167 14.21 0.79 -8.87
CA SER A 167 13.37 0.98 -7.70
C SER A 167 11.89 0.72 -8.01
N GLY A 168 11.04 0.56 -6.99
CA GLY A 168 9.59 0.40 -7.14
C GLY A 168 8.96 1.54 -7.94
N GLY A 169 9.28 2.78 -7.57
CA GLY A 169 8.77 3.97 -8.27
C GLY A 169 9.27 4.09 -9.71
N GLN A 170 10.52 3.68 -10.01
CA GLN A 170 11.01 3.65 -11.39
C GLN A 170 10.27 2.61 -12.23
N ARG A 171 10.03 1.41 -11.68
CA ARG A 171 9.23 0.37 -12.37
C ARG A 171 7.81 0.84 -12.63
N GLN A 172 7.20 1.52 -11.66
CA GLN A 172 5.86 2.10 -11.83
C GLN A 172 5.82 3.12 -12.97
N ARG A 173 6.82 4.02 -13.04
CA ARG A 173 6.93 5.01 -14.13
C ARG A 173 7.15 4.33 -15.50
N ILE A 174 7.90 3.21 -15.55
CA ILE A 174 8.03 2.41 -16.78
C ILE A 174 6.68 1.82 -17.21
N MET A 175 5.88 1.29 -16.29
CA MET A 175 4.54 0.79 -16.61
C MET A 175 3.63 1.91 -17.12
N ILE A 176 3.69 3.09 -16.52
CA ILE A 176 2.95 4.26 -16.98
C ILE A 176 3.43 4.67 -18.40
N ALA A 177 4.75 4.72 -18.64
CA ALA A 177 5.30 4.99 -19.97
C ALA A 177 4.81 3.98 -21.02
N MET A 178 4.81 2.68 -20.65
CA MET A 178 4.33 1.60 -21.53
C MET A 178 2.83 1.73 -21.84
N ALA A 179 2.03 2.12 -20.86
CA ALA A 179 0.59 2.32 -21.04
C ALA A 179 0.26 3.56 -21.90
N LEU A 180 1.08 4.61 -21.81
CA LEU A 180 0.83 5.90 -22.46
C LEU A 180 1.57 6.11 -23.78
N VAL A 181 2.46 5.20 -24.21
CA VAL A 181 3.33 5.40 -25.38
C VAL A 181 2.57 5.59 -26.70
N LEU A 182 1.31 5.14 -26.77
CA LEU A 182 0.40 5.27 -27.92
C LEU A 182 -0.75 6.27 -27.70
N ASP A 183 -0.70 7.09 -26.64
CA ASP A 183 -1.69 8.12 -26.32
C ASP A 183 -3.15 7.56 -26.31
N PRO A 184 -3.49 6.61 -25.44
CA PRO A 184 -4.80 5.96 -25.43
C PRO A 184 -5.93 6.92 -25.04
N ASP A 185 -7.16 6.68 -25.53
CA ASP A 185 -8.35 7.46 -25.18
C ASP A 185 -8.81 7.18 -23.74
N LEU A 186 -8.62 5.94 -23.26
CA LEU A 186 -8.94 5.50 -21.90
C LEU A 186 -7.72 4.85 -21.23
N LEU A 187 -7.33 5.39 -20.08
CA LEU A 187 -6.37 4.78 -19.18
C LEU A 187 -7.10 4.16 -17.97
N ILE A 188 -6.95 2.86 -17.77
CA ILE A 188 -7.38 2.19 -16.54
C ILE A 188 -6.17 2.08 -15.62
N ALA A 189 -6.26 2.65 -14.42
CA ALA A 189 -5.22 2.58 -13.39
C ALA A 189 -5.75 1.78 -12.19
N ASP A 190 -5.40 0.50 -12.13
CA ASP A 190 -5.84 -0.41 -11.05
C ASP A 190 -4.83 -0.37 -9.90
N GLU A 191 -5.16 0.38 -8.86
CA GLU A 191 -4.33 0.63 -7.68
C GLU A 191 -2.88 1.03 -8.01
N PRO A 192 -2.64 2.03 -8.87
CA PRO A 192 -1.31 2.31 -9.43
C PRO A 192 -0.31 2.86 -8.40
N THR A 193 -0.75 3.18 -7.20
CA THR A 193 0.07 3.76 -6.13
C THR A 193 0.21 2.86 -4.90
N THR A 194 -0.39 1.67 -4.92
CA THR A 194 -0.27 0.68 -3.83
C THR A 194 1.19 0.27 -3.64
N ALA A 195 1.63 0.17 -2.39
CA ALA A 195 2.99 -0.14 -1.97
C ALA A 195 4.07 0.92 -2.35
N LEU A 196 3.66 2.14 -2.74
CA LEU A 196 4.56 3.28 -2.89
C LEU A 196 4.56 4.14 -1.62
N ASP A 197 5.70 4.78 -1.34
CA ASP A 197 5.75 5.82 -0.30
C ASP A 197 4.99 7.08 -0.74
N VAL A 198 4.58 7.90 0.24
CA VAL A 198 3.69 9.05 0.01
C VAL A 198 4.26 10.08 -0.98
N THR A 199 5.57 10.27 -1.03
CA THR A 199 6.20 11.21 -1.97
C THR A 199 6.20 10.68 -3.40
N THR A 200 6.54 9.40 -3.58
CA THR A 200 6.44 8.71 -4.89
C THR A 200 4.99 8.63 -5.35
N GLN A 201 4.05 8.33 -4.44
CA GLN A 201 2.61 8.31 -4.73
C GLN A 201 2.14 9.67 -5.27
N LEU A 202 2.44 10.78 -4.59
CA LEU A 202 2.08 12.12 -5.05
C LEU A 202 2.68 12.44 -6.44
N GLN A 203 3.93 12.03 -6.69
CA GLN A 203 4.57 12.22 -7.99
C GLN A 203 3.86 11.44 -9.12
N ILE A 204 3.43 10.20 -8.85
CA ILE A 204 2.66 9.40 -9.82
C ILE A 204 1.30 10.01 -10.10
N LEU A 205 0.59 10.49 -9.06
CA LEU A 205 -0.71 11.16 -9.24
C LEU A 205 -0.58 12.43 -10.09
N LYS A 206 0.44 13.26 -9.84
CA LYS A 206 0.73 14.44 -10.65
C LYS A 206 1.04 14.07 -12.10
N LEU A 207 1.85 13.02 -12.30
CA LEU A 207 2.19 12.54 -13.63
C LEU A 207 0.94 12.11 -14.42
N ILE A 208 0.04 11.33 -13.80
CA ILE A 208 -1.21 10.91 -14.44
C ILE A 208 -2.06 12.14 -14.80
N ALA A 209 -2.16 13.13 -13.90
CA ALA A 209 -2.90 14.36 -14.15
C ALA A 209 -2.28 15.19 -15.30
N GLU A 210 -0.95 15.31 -15.35
CA GLU A 210 -0.23 16.01 -16.43
C GLU A 210 -0.46 15.34 -17.79
N MET A 211 -0.41 14.00 -17.83
CA MET A 211 -0.66 13.25 -19.06
C MET A 211 -2.13 13.38 -19.50
N GLN A 212 -3.07 13.33 -18.56
CA GLN A 212 -4.48 13.57 -18.83
C GLN A 212 -4.73 14.96 -19.43
N GLU A 213 -4.13 16.01 -18.87
CA GLU A 213 -4.28 17.38 -19.38
C GLU A 213 -3.69 17.57 -20.77
N ARG A 214 -2.57 16.89 -21.08
CA ARG A 214 -1.89 16.99 -22.39
C ARG A 214 -2.63 16.27 -23.51
N HIS A 215 -3.15 15.07 -23.23
CA HIS A 215 -3.68 14.16 -24.24
C HIS A 215 -5.20 14.09 -24.25
N GLY A 216 -5.89 14.68 -23.25
CA GLY A 216 -7.34 14.55 -23.10
C GLY A 216 -7.81 13.14 -22.74
N THR A 217 -6.90 12.26 -22.32
CA THR A 217 -7.17 10.87 -21.94
C THR A 217 -8.18 10.80 -20.80
N ALA A 218 -9.22 9.97 -20.95
CA ALA A 218 -10.11 9.61 -19.87
C ALA A 218 -9.42 8.64 -18.89
N VAL A 219 -9.64 8.79 -17.59
CA VAL A 219 -8.99 7.93 -16.59
C VAL A 219 -10.04 7.21 -15.73
N LEU A 220 -10.02 5.87 -15.74
CA LEU A 220 -10.68 5.04 -14.72
C LEU A 220 -9.66 4.70 -13.65
N PHE A 221 -9.72 5.36 -12.52
CA PHE A 221 -8.78 5.18 -11.42
C PHE A 221 -9.40 4.32 -10.32
N ILE A 222 -8.83 3.16 -10.06
CA ILE A 222 -9.29 2.22 -9.04
C ILE A 222 -8.39 2.35 -7.83
N THR A 223 -8.97 2.58 -6.66
CA THR A 223 -8.25 2.64 -5.38
C THR A 223 -9.18 2.39 -4.20
N HIS A 224 -8.61 2.04 -3.07
CA HIS A 224 -9.28 2.01 -1.77
C HIS A 224 -8.89 3.21 -0.88
N ASP A 225 -7.92 4.04 -1.28
CA ASP A 225 -7.46 5.21 -0.51
C ASP A 225 -8.28 6.48 -0.86
N MET A 226 -9.20 6.86 0.04
CA MET A 226 -10.02 8.06 -0.10
C MET A 226 -9.19 9.36 -0.08
N GLY A 227 -7.99 9.36 0.50
CA GLY A 227 -7.06 10.47 0.42
C GLY A 227 -6.60 10.71 -1.01
N VAL A 228 -6.24 9.64 -1.73
CA VAL A 228 -5.89 9.68 -3.16
C VAL A 228 -7.08 10.18 -3.99
N VAL A 229 -8.27 9.63 -3.73
CA VAL A 229 -9.51 10.03 -4.43
C VAL A 229 -9.76 11.54 -4.28
N ALA A 230 -9.57 12.07 -3.08
CA ALA A 230 -9.72 13.50 -2.80
C ALA A 230 -8.73 14.38 -3.59
N GLU A 231 -7.59 13.85 -4.04
CA GLU A 231 -6.57 14.61 -4.79
C GLU A 231 -6.83 14.65 -6.30
N ILE A 232 -7.43 13.58 -6.88
CA ILE A 232 -7.45 13.42 -8.33
C ILE A 232 -8.82 13.26 -8.95
N ALA A 233 -9.87 12.88 -8.18
CA ALA A 233 -11.15 12.54 -8.75
C ALA A 233 -11.96 13.75 -9.21
N ASP A 234 -12.60 13.65 -10.37
CA ASP A 234 -13.71 14.51 -10.80
C ASP A 234 -15.03 13.89 -10.34
N THR A 235 -15.24 12.61 -10.63
CA THR A 235 -16.41 11.81 -10.24
C THR A 235 -15.98 10.55 -9.51
N VAL A 236 -16.77 10.11 -8.55
CA VAL A 236 -16.51 8.89 -7.77
C VAL A 236 -17.70 7.97 -7.83
N SER A 237 -17.46 6.68 -8.06
CA SER A 237 -18.42 5.59 -7.86
C SER A 237 -17.93 4.70 -6.72
N VAL A 238 -18.80 4.49 -5.72
CA VAL A 238 -18.53 3.61 -4.58
C VAL A 238 -19.13 2.24 -4.83
N MET A 239 -18.30 1.21 -4.79
CA MET A 239 -18.70 -0.19 -5.02
C MET A 239 -18.75 -0.97 -3.72
N GLN A 240 -19.83 -1.75 -3.53
CA GLN A 240 -19.99 -2.72 -2.47
C GLN A 240 -20.67 -3.99 -3.00
N HIS A 241 -20.12 -5.16 -2.71
CA HIS A 241 -20.71 -6.47 -3.07
C HIS A 241 -21.16 -6.61 -4.52
N GLY A 242 -20.39 -6.06 -5.47
CA GLY A 242 -20.66 -6.14 -6.91
C GLY A 242 -21.65 -5.11 -7.43
N GLU A 243 -22.04 -4.12 -6.64
CA GLU A 243 -22.98 -3.05 -6.99
C GLU A 243 -22.36 -1.68 -6.79
N ILE A 244 -22.79 -0.66 -7.56
CA ILE A 244 -22.47 0.74 -7.28
C ILE A 244 -23.55 1.28 -6.35
N VAL A 245 -23.17 1.54 -5.09
CA VAL A 245 -24.10 2.04 -4.05
C VAL A 245 -24.24 3.55 -4.04
N GLU A 246 -23.21 4.27 -4.49
CA GLU A 246 -23.27 5.73 -4.62
C GLU A 246 -22.40 6.21 -5.78
N ARG A 247 -22.87 7.23 -6.52
CA ARG A 247 -22.12 7.96 -7.53
C ARG A 247 -22.35 9.44 -7.38
N ALA A 248 -21.28 10.22 -7.29
CA ALA A 248 -21.36 11.67 -7.17
C ALA A 248 -20.06 12.36 -7.62
N PRO A 249 -20.11 13.67 -7.97
CA PRO A 249 -18.92 14.51 -8.04
C PRO A 249 -18.17 14.47 -6.71
N ILE A 250 -16.84 14.49 -6.74
CA ILE A 250 -15.98 14.31 -5.55
C ILE A 250 -16.37 15.24 -4.40
N ARG A 251 -16.62 16.52 -4.67
CA ARG A 251 -17.01 17.48 -3.63
C ARG A 251 -18.28 17.06 -2.89
N GLN A 252 -19.29 16.65 -3.63
CA GLN A 252 -20.56 16.20 -3.06
C GLN A 252 -20.36 14.95 -2.22
N LEU A 253 -19.61 13.97 -2.72
CA LEU A 253 -19.33 12.71 -2.01
C LEU A 253 -18.60 12.95 -0.69
N LEU A 254 -17.63 13.88 -0.67
CA LEU A 254 -16.84 14.18 0.54
C LEU A 254 -17.61 15.04 1.56
N THR A 255 -18.54 15.90 1.13
CA THR A 255 -19.25 16.82 2.05
C THR A 255 -20.64 16.36 2.44
N ALA A 256 -21.29 15.56 1.61
CA ALA A 256 -22.67 15.11 1.82
C ALA A 256 -22.87 13.67 1.28
N PRO A 257 -22.11 12.67 1.79
CA PRO A 257 -22.28 11.28 1.39
C PRO A 257 -23.68 10.80 1.78
N ARG A 258 -24.36 10.11 0.85
CA ARG A 258 -25.75 9.67 1.03
C ARG A 258 -25.82 8.26 1.57
N ASP A 259 -25.01 7.35 1.00
CA ASP A 259 -25.01 5.95 1.35
C ASP A 259 -24.30 5.69 2.69
N PRO A 260 -24.84 4.83 3.58
CA PRO A 260 -24.22 4.48 4.86
C PRO A 260 -22.84 3.85 4.72
N TYR A 261 -22.62 3.06 3.66
CA TYR A 261 -21.32 2.45 3.40
C TYR A 261 -20.27 3.49 2.97
N THR A 262 -20.64 4.46 2.14
CA THR A 262 -19.77 5.60 1.79
C THR A 262 -19.35 6.37 3.04
N ARG A 263 -20.29 6.65 3.95
CA ARG A 263 -19.98 7.29 5.24
C ARG A 263 -19.02 6.47 6.07
N LYS A 264 -19.25 5.16 6.15
CA LYS A 264 -18.35 4.23 6.86
C LYS A 264 -16.95 4.26 6.28
N LEU A 265 -16.79 4.20 4.95
CA LEU A 265 -15.48 4.29 4.28
C LEU A 265 -14.76 5.60 4.58
N LEU A 266 -15.46 6.74 4.51
CA LEU A 266 -14.88 8.05 4.80
C LEU A 266 -14.47 8.19 6.26
N THR A 267 -15.30 7.73 7.21
CA THR A 267 -14.97 7.81 8.64
C THR A 267 -13.84 6.88 9.06
N ALA A 268 -13.56 5.82 8.29
CA ALA A 268 -12.46 4.89 8.54
C ALA A 268 -11.09 5.44 8.07
N VAL A 269 -11.06 6.53 7.28
CA VAL A 269 -9.80 7.15 6.85
C VAL A 269 -9.02 7.68 8.05
N PRO A 270 -7.78 7.24 8.28
CA PRO A 270 -6.96 7.73 9.38
C PRO A 270 -6.74 9.24 9.27
N ARG A 271 -6.77 9.94 10.41
CA ARG A 271 -6.55 11.38 10.48
C ARG A 271 -5.10 11.69 10.84
N LEU A 272 -4.58 12.78 10.31
CA LEU A 272 -3.31 13.34 10.79
C LEU A 272 -3.58 14.15 12.10
N ALA A 273 -4.12 13.47 13.10
CA ALA A 273 -4.46 14.01 14.40
C ALA A 273 -3.85 13.10 15.48
N PRO A 274 -2.64 13.41 15.95
CA PRO A 274 -1.96 12.59 16.94
C PRO A 274 -2.77 12.47 18.23
N GLN A 275 -2.64 11.31 18.88
CA GLN A 275 -3.18 11.09 20.23
C GLN A 275 -2.58 12.09 21.21
N PRO A 276 -3.32 12.51 22.25
CA PRO A 276 -2.76 13.32 23.33
C PRO A 276 -1.49 12.66 23.89
N ALA A 277 -0.45 13.47 24.10
CA ALA A 277 0.81 12.97 24.63
C ALA A 277 0.59 12.30 25.99
N ARG A 278 0.96 11.03 26.10
CA ARG A 278 0.98 10.32 27.38
C ARG A 278 2.32 10.59 28.05
N PRO A 279 2.38 10.86 29.38
CA PRO A 279 3.66 10.98 30.07
C PRO A 279 4.46 9.68 29.92
N ALA A 280 5.76 9.82 29.65
CA ALA A 280 6.64 8.65 29.63
C ALA A 280 6.74 8.07 31.04
N PRO A 281 6.58 6.76 31.23
CA PRO A 281 6.77 6.15 32.53
C PRO A 281 8.24 6.29 32.97
N ASP A 282 8.47 6.61 34.25
CA ASP A 282 9.80 6.61 34.83
C ASP A 282 10.26 5.17 35.10
N SER A 283 10.61 4.46 34.03
CA SER A 283 10.95 3.04 34.05
C SER A 283 12.09 2.74 33.07
N VAL A 284 12.78 1.63 33.31
CA VAL A 284 13.82 1.13 32.39
C VAL A 284 13.18 0.82 31.05
N PRO A 285 13.73 1.33 29.93
CA PRO A 285 13.21 1.03 28.59
C PRO A 285 13.22 -0.48 28.30
N VAL A 286 12.16 -0.94 27.64
CA VAL A 286 12.10 -2.32 27.09
C VAL A 286 13.08 -2.48 25.93
N LEU A 287 13.17 -1.47 25.08
CA LEU A 287 14.15 -1.42 23.98
C LEU A 287 15.03 -0.19 24.13
N ARG A 288 16.35 -0.40 24.03
CA ARG A 288 17.35 0.67 23.85
C ARG A 288 18.24 0.31 22.68
N VAL A 289 18.38 1.24 21.75
CA VAL A 289 19.26 1.17 20.59
C VAL A 289 20.24 2.34 20.68
N SER A 290 21.53 2.07 20.54
CA SER A 290 22.61 3.06 20.64
C SER A 290 23.60 2.88 19.50
N GLY A 291 23.77 3.89 18.66
CA GLY A 291 24.75 3.93 17.59
C GLY A 291 24.59 2.79 16.57
N LEU A 292 23.34 2.40 16.26
CA LEU A 292 23.08 1.28 15.36
C LEU A 292 23.54 1.60 13.94
N ASP A 293 24.44 0.77 13.43
CA ASP A 293 24.93 0.80 12.05
C ASP A 293 24.61 -0.49 11.29
N MET A 294 24.23 -0.35 10.02
CA MET A 294 24.07 -1.49 9.11
C MET A 294 24.51 -1.13 7.70
N THR A 295 25.49 -1.89 7.20
CA THR A 295 26.03 -1.77 5.85
C THR A 295 25.88 -3.09 5.10
N TYR A 296 25.22 -3.05 3.93
CA TYR A 296 25.14 -4.19 3.02
C TYR A 296 26.27 -4.14 1.99
N GLY A 297 26.90 -5.26 1.72
CA GLY A 297 28.01 -5.37 0.76
C GLY A 297 29.33 -4.87 1.35
N GLY A 298 30.46 -5.35 0.87
CA GLY A 298 31.78 -4.85 1.26
C GLY A 298 32.75 -5.85 1.88
N SER A 299 32.46 -7.14 1.95
CA SER A 299 33.46 -8.15 2.35
C SER A 299 33.75 -9.15 1.22
N GLY A 300 34.56 -8.71 0.25
CA GLY A 300 35.06 -9.58 -0.81
C GLY A 300 36.10 -8.87 -1.63
N PHE A 301 37.34 -9.39 -1.60
CA PHE A 301 38.52 -8.83 -2.26
C PHE A 301 38.39 -8.63 -3.79
N LEU A 302 37.29 -9.04 -4.40
CA LEU A 302 37.03 -9.03 -5.86
C LEU A 302 35.70 -8.44 -6.32
N ARG A 303 34.85 -7.90 -5.43
CA ARG A 303 33.57 -7.23 -5.84
C ARG A 303 33.56 -5.77 -5.44
N LYS A 304 33.83 -4.89 -6.41
CA LYS A 304 33.52 -3.44 -6.37
C LYS A 304 32.00 -3.19 -6.51
N SER A 305 31.13 -3.89 -5.80
CA SER A 305 29.76 -3.44 -5.62
C SER A 305 29.75 -2.47 -4.44
N GLY A 306 29.37 -1.22 -4.67
CA GLY A 306 29.39 -0.17 -3.65
C GLY A 306 28.69 -0.60 -2.37
N ALA A 307 29.32 -0.40 -1.22
CA ALA A 307 28.71 -0.64 0.08
C ALA A 307 27.50 0.28 0.25
N VAL A 308 26.35 -0.30 0.62
CA VAL A 308 25.12 0.47 0.90
C VAL A 308 24.96 0.59 2.41
N HIS A 309 25.13 1.79 2.93
CA HIS A 309 24.87 2.11 4.32
C HIS A 309 23.37 2.27 4.54
N ALA A 310 22.70 1.22 4.97
CA ALA A 310 21.25 1.19 5.15
C ALA A 310 20.79 1.83 6.47
N VAL A 311 21.62 1.80 7.52
CA VAL A 311 21.39 2.49 8.80
C VAL A 311 22.71 3.11 9.26
N ARG A 312 22.65 4.32 9.80
CA ARG A 312 23.80 5.10 10.26
C ARG A 312 23.49 5.76 11.59
N ASP A 313 24.21 5.33 12.62
CA ASP A 313 24.21 5.92 13.95
C ASP A 313 22.77 6.15 14.52
N ALA A 314 21.90 5.14 14.39
CA ALA A 314 20.55 5.28 14.91
C ALA A 314 20.51 5.01 16.41
N ALA A 315 19.90 5.95 17.17
CA ALA A 315 19.76 5.87 18.63
C ALA A 315 18.35 6.26 19.06
N PHE A 316 17.69 5.40 19.85
CA PHE A 316 16.35 5.61 20.40
C PHE A 316 16.03 4.59 21.50
N SER A 317 14.94 4.81 22.20
CA SER A 317 14.45 3.87 23.23
C SER A 317 12.94 3.80 23.24
N ILE A 318 12.39 2.69 23.76
CA ILE A 318 10.95 2.47 23.92
C ILE A 318 10.68 2.04 25.37
N ALA A 319 9.87 2.79 26.07
CA ALA A 319 9.42 2.45 27.42
C ALA A 319 8.30 1.38 27.41
N PRO A 320 8.05 0.65 28.51
CA PRO A 320 6.95 -0.29 28.60
C PRO A 320 5.59 0.35 28.24
N GLY A 321 4.76 -0.36 27.48
CA GLY A 321 3.43 0.09 27.10
C GLY A 321 3.41 1.33 26.17
N ARG A 322 4.54 1.70 25.55
CA ARG A 322 4.64 2.83 24.58
C ARG A 322 4.81 2.30 23.17
N THR A 323 4.33 3.07 22.21
CA THR A 323 4.53 2.83 20.78
C THR A 323 5.46 3.88 20.20
N LEU A 324 6.61 3.44 19.64
CA LEU A 324 7.47 4.27 18.81
C LEU A 324 7.19 3.98 17.33
N GLY A 325 6.77 5.00 16.58
CA GLY A 325 6.62 4.92 15.13
C GLY A 325 7.92 5.21 14.42
N ILE A 326 8.34 4.37 13.47
CA ILE A 326 9.40 4.72 12.53
C ILE A 326 8.76 5.01 11.17
N VAL A 327 8.94 6.25 10.67
CA VAL A 327 8.35 6.72 9.42
C VAL A 327 9.43 7.22 8.45
N GLY A 328 9.10 7.27 7.16
CA GLY A 328 9.99 7.74 6.09
C GLY A 328 9.72 7.03 4.77
N GLU A 329 10.36 7.47 3.70
CA GLU A 329 10.23 6.89 2.35
C GLU A 329 10.71 5.44 2.26
N SER A 330 10.32 4.77 1.16
CA SER A 330 10.86 3.45 0.82
C SER A 330 12.40 3.52 0.67
N GLY A 331 13.10 2.54 1.25
CA GLY A 331 14.57 2.53 1.24
C GLY A 331 15.23 3.48 2.26
N SER A 332 14.49 4.16 3.14
CA SER A 332 15.10 5.00 4.20
C SER A 332 15.78 4.22 5.32
N GLY A 333 15.63 2.88 5.38
CA GLY A 333 16.28 2.00 6.37
C GLY A 333 15.35 1.43 7.45
N LYS A 334 14.06 1.77 7.49
CA LYS A 334 13.08 1.35 8.53
C LYS A 334 13.05 -0.15 8.78
N SER A 335 12.76 -0.94 7.76
CA SER A 335 12.70 -2.41 7.89
C SER A 335 14.08 -3.02 8.18
N THR A 336 15.19 -2.34 7.82
CA THR A 336 16.54 -2.75 8.20
C THR A 336 16.74 -2.60 9.71
N VAL A 337 16.30 -1.48 10.31
CA VAL A 337 16.30 -1.27 11.77
C VAL A 337 15.52 -2.39 12.46
N ALA A 338 14.28 -2.68 12.01
CA ALA A 338 13.48 -3.77 12.55
C ALA A 338 14.20 -5.13 12.49
N ARG A 339 14.79 -5.45 11.35
CA ARG A 339 15.53 -6.72 11.16
C ARG A 339 16.78 -6.81 12.05
N CYS A 340 17.49 -5.71 12.29
CA CYS A 340 18.60 -5.66 13.24
C CYS A 340 18.13 -5.88 14.68
N ILE A 341 17.05 -5.20 15.11
CA ILE A 341 16.46 -5.37 16.46
C ILE A 341 16.00 -6.81 16.66
N MET A 342 15.31 -7.37 15.67
CA MET A 342 14.90 -8.77 15.69
C MET A 342 16.06 -9.74 15.52
N ARG A 343 17.29 -9.28 15.29
CA ARG A 343 18.46 -10.12 15.00
C ARG A 343 18.16 -11.18 13.92
N LEU A 344 17.40 -10.75 12.90
CA LEU A 344 17.23 -11.49 11.64
C LEU A 344 18.41 -11.25 10.71
N ILE A 345 19.05 -10.09 10.85
CA ILE A 345 20.35 -9.73 10.28
C ILE A 345 21.25 -9.22 11.42
N ASP A 346 22.52 -9.47 11.34
CA ASP A 346 23.47 -9.00 12.33
C ASP A 346 23.86 -7.56 12.00
N PRO A 347 23.73 -6.59 12.96
CA PRO A 347 24.16 -5.22 12.74
C PRO A 347 25.68 -5.16 12.52
N THR A 348 26.14 -4.14 11.78
CA THR A 348 27.58 -3.93 11.56
C THR A 348 28.24 -3.12 12.67
N GLY A 349 27.45 -2.43 13.51
CA GLY A 349 27.89 -1.67 14.69
C GLY A 349 26.72 -1.27 15.57
N GLY A 350 27.03 -0.78 16.77
CA GLY A 350 26.07 -0.33 17.75
C GLY A 350 25.55 -1.41 18.69
N GLU A 351 24.77 -0.99 19.66
CA GLU A 351 24.24 -1.81 20.75
C GLU A 351 22.72 -1.86 20.71
N ILE A 352 22.15 -3.04 20.93
CA ILE A 352 20.72 -3.29 21.06
C ILE A 352 20.46 -4.00 22.37
N THR A 353 19.77 -3.34 23.29
CA THR A 353 19.38 -3.89 24.59
C THR A 353 17.86 -4.09 24.63
N VAL A 354 17.41 -5.31 24.99
CA VAL A 354 16.00 -5.63 25.16
C VAL A 354 15.76 -6.18 26.55
N SER A 355 14.81 -5.59 27.29
CA SER A 355 14.50 -5.97 28.68
C SER A 355 15.75 -6.11 29.57
N GLY A 356 16.70 -5.17 29.43
CA GLY A 356 17.96 -5.13 30.17
C GLY A 356 19.06 -6.07 29.67
N THR A 357 18.83 -6.87 28.62
CA THR A 357 19.84 -7.74 28.04
C THR A 357 20.36 -7.17 26.72
N GLU A 358 21.66 -7.01 26.58
CA GLU A 358 22.29 -6.69 25.30
C GLU A 358 22.24 -7.93 24.38
N ILE A 359 21.59 -7.76 23.21
CA ILE A 359 21.40 -8.84 22.25
C ILE A 359 22.23 -8.71 20.97
N SER A 360 22.89 -7.57 20.77
CA SER A 360 23.62 -7.26 19.52
C SER A 360 24.80 -8.21 19.26
N THR A 361 25.43 -8.71 20.30
CA THR A 361 26.61 -9.58 20.23
C THR A 361 26.32 -11.07 20.45
N LEU A 362 25.09 -11.42 20.84
CA LEU A 362 24.72 -12.80 21.16
C LEU A 362 24.77 -13.71 19.94
N SER A 363 25.34 -14.92 20.12
CA SER A 363 25.23 -15.99 19.14
C SER A 363 23.78 -16.46 18.97
N ARG A 364 23.46 -17.12 17.86
CA ARG A 364 22.09 -17.65 17.59
C ARG A 364 21.56 -18.56 18.72
N ARG A 365 22.45 -19.34 19.37
CA ARG A 365 22.07 -20.20 20.49
C ARG A 365 21.72 -19.40 21.73
N GLN A 366 22.49 -18.38 22.07
CA GLN A 366 22.25 -17.49 23.20
C GLN A 366 21.01 -16.60 22.97
N LEU A 367 20.75 -16.21 21.72
CA LEU A 367 19.58 -15.40 21.36
C LEU A 367 18.26 -16.17 21.46
N ARG A 368 18.28 -17.52 21.37
CA ARG A 368 17.06 -18.33 21.36
C ARG A 368 16.10 -18.06 22.53
N PRO A 369 16.52 -17.98 23.80
CA PRO A 369 15.63 -17.65 24.92
C PRO A 369 14.94 -16.29 24.76
N HIS A 370 15.64 -15.30 24.22
CA HIS A 370 15.14 -13.94 24.04
C HIS A 370 14.12 -13.81 22.89
N ARG A 371 14.02 -14.82 22.02
CA ARG A 371 12.97 -14.87 20.98
C ARG A 371 11.56 -14.92 21.55
N LYS A 372 11.38 -15.33 22.82
CA LYS A 372 10.11 -15.29 23.50
C LYS A 372 9.65 -13.86 23.77
N THR A 373 10.57 -12.98 24.19
CA THR A 373 10.28 -11.58 24.55
C THR A 373 10.23 -10.64 23.36
N LEU A 374 10.71 -11.10 22.20
CA LEU A 374 10.79 -10.36 20.94
C LEU A 374 9.92 -11.01 19.89
N GLN A 375 8.84 -10.35 19.44
CA GLN A 375 7.98 -10.87 18.40
C GLN A 375 7.80 -9.86 17.27
N ILE A 376 7.48 -10.34 16.07
CA ILE A 376 7.29 -9.52 14.88
C ILE A 376 6.01 -9.91 14.14
N VAL A 377 5.28 -8.88 13.68
CA VAL A 377 4.20 -8.99 12.70
C VAL A 377 4.74 -8.40 11.39
N PHE A 378 4.80 -9.21 10.35
CA PHE A 378 5.33 -8.81 9.05
C PHE A 378 4.27 -8.14 8.18
N GLN A 379 4.73 -7.42 7.17
CA GLN A 379 3.94 -6.70 6.18
C GLN A 379 2.99 -7.63 5.38
N ASP A 380 3.48 -8.81 4.96
CA ASP A 380 2.72 -9.75 4.12
C ASP A 380 2.09 -10.86 4.98
N PRO A 381 0.78 -10.83 5.22
CA PRO A 381 0.10 -11.87 5.98
C PRO A 381 0.07 -13.23 5.28
N TYR A 382 0.20 -13.27 3.94
CA TYR A 382 0.23 -14.52 3.17
C TYR A 382 1.52 -15.29 3.41
N ARG A 383 2.66 -14.59 3.53
CA ARG A 383 3.98 -15.19 3.80
C ARG A 383 4.25 -15.41 5.28
N SER A 384 3.43 -14.81 6.15
CA SER A 384 3.61 -14.90 7.61
C SER A 384 3.16 -16.22 8.21
N LEU A 385 2.24 -16.94 7.57
CA LEU A 385 1.68 -18.20 8.04
C LEU A 385 2.06 -19.36 7.12
N ASN A 386 2.36 -20.52 7.70
CA ASN A 386 2.59 -21.72 6.91
C ASN A 386 1.27 -22.21 6.29
N PRO A 387 1.13 -22.23 4.94
CA PRO A 387 -0.13 -22.57 4.28
C PRO A 387 -0.60 -24.01 4.49
N ARG A 388 0.30 -24.89 4.95
CA ARG A 388 0.04 -26.32 5.23
C ARG A 388 -0.36 -26.59 6.69
N TRP A 389 -0.37 -25.58 7.54
CA TRP A 389 -0.70 -25.70 8.95
C TRP A 389 -2.06 -25.07 9.24
N THR A 390 -2.78 -25.69 10.19
CA THR A 390 -3.98 -25.07 10.73
C THR A 390 -3.62 -23.84 11.56
N VAL A 391 -4.58 -22.96 11.78
CA VAL A 391 -4.42 -21.79 12.66
C VAL A 391 -4.01 -22.22 14.06
N ALA A 392 -4.66 -23.25 14.63
CA ALA A 392 -4.29 -23.81 15.94
C ALA A 392 -2.83 -24.19 16.02
N ARG A 393 -2.30 -24.90 15.01
CA ARG A 393 -0.89 -25.28 14.97
C ARG A 393 0.03 -24.07 14.92
N SER A 394 -0.34 -23.06 14.13
CA SER A 394 0.45 -21.83 13.98
C SER A 394 0.51 -21.00 15.26
N LEU A 395 -0.59 -20.94 16.04
CA LEU A 395 -0.66 -20.22 17.31
C LEU A 395 0.07 -20.97 18.45
N CYS A 396 -0.04 -22.30 18.47
CA CYS A 396 0.52 -23.12 19.55
C CYS A 396 2.02 -23.43 19.36
N GLU A 397 2.59 -23.33 18.16
CA GLU A 397 3.99 -23.70 17.87
C GLU A 397 4.98 -22.98 18.77
N GLY A 398 4.88 -21.65 18.85
CA GLY A 398 5.78 -20.84 19.67
C GLY A 398 5.73 -21.25 21.14
N PRO A 399 4.58 -21.16 21.82
CA PRO A 399 4.44 -21.55 23.22
C PRO A 399 4.94 -22.98 23.52
N ILE A 400 4.59 -23.96 22.68
CA ILE A 400 5.05 -25.35 22.87
C ILE A 400 6.58 -25.47 22.75
N ASN A 401 7.20 -24.79 21.79
CA ASN A 401 8.66 -24.78 21.60
C ASN A 401 9.42 -24.15 22.78
N PHE A 402 8.74 -23.31 23.57
CA PHE A 402 9.24 -22.72 24.82
C PHE A 402 8.73 -23.43 26.09
N GLY A 403 8.19 -24.64 25.95
CA GLY A 403 7.86 -25.52 27.09
C GLY A 403 6.44 -25.41 27.64
N THR A 404 5.55 -24.62 27.03
CA THR A 404 4.15 -24.57 27.42
C THR A 404 3.46 -25.90 27.07
N PRO A 405 2.73 -26.55 28.01
CA PRO A 405 1.97 -27.74 27.70
C PRO A 405 0.95 -27.52 26.60
N ARG A 406 0.76 -28.51 25.72
CA ARG A 406 -0.12 -28.39 24.55
C ARG A 406 -1.56 -27.98 24.90
N ALA A 407 -2.09 -28.50 26.00
CA ALA A 407 -3.44 -28.17 26.44
C ALA A 407 -3.58 -26.71 26.89
N GLU A 408 -2.53 -26.17 27.52
CA GLU A 408 -2.48 -24.75 27.91
C GLU A 408 -2.28 -23.84 26.67
N ALA A 409 -1.39 -24.22 25.77
CA ALA A 409 -1.19 -23.48 24.51
C ALA A 409 -2.49 -23.42 23.68
N MET A 410 -3.29 -24.50 23.67
CA MET A 410 -4.56 -24.53 22.97
C MET A 410 -5.60 -23.60 23.64
N ARG A 411 -5.71 -23.57 24.97
CA ARG A 411 -6.59 -22.65 25.69
C ARG A 411 -6.23 -21.19 25.40
N THR A 412 -4.92 -20.88 25.45
CA THR A 412 -4.42 -19.55 25.06
C THR A 412 -4.78 -19.22 23.61
N ALA A 413 -4.65 -20.17 22.68
CA ALA A 413 -5.04 -19.97 21.29
C ALA A 413 -6.55 -19.66 21.15
N GLU A 414 -7.43 -20.35 21.90
CA GLU A 414 -8.87 -20.05 21.90
C GLU A 414 -9.17 -18.65 22.42
N GLU A 415 -8.54 -18.22 23.52
CA GLU A 415 -8.67 -16.87 24.09
C GLU A 415 -8.18 -15.79 23.10
N LEU A 416 -7.09 -16.07 22.38
CA LEU A 416 -6.55 -15.15 21.39
C LEU A 416 -7.43 -15.05 20.14
N MET A 417 -8.12 -16.13 19.73
CA MET A 417 -9.09 -16.03 18.63
C MET A 417 -10.25 -15.09 19.01
N GLU A 418 -10.72 -15.12 20.24
CA GLU A 418 -11.74 -14.16 20.71
C GLU A 418 -11.19 -12.72 20.72
N LEU A 419 -9.96 -12.52 21.20
CA LEU A 419 -9.30 -11.21 21.21
C LEU A 419 -9.19 -10.61 19.80
N VAL A 420 -8.90 -11.45 18.80
CA VAL A 420 -8.78 -10.99 17.42
C VAL A 420 -10.12 -11.06 16.65
N GLU A 421 -11.23 -11.22 17.35
CA GLU A 421 -12.60 -11.25 16.82
C GLU A 421 -12.80 -12.31 15.73
N LEU A 422 -12.21 -13.49 15.91
CA LEU A 422 -12.40 -14.63 15.04
C LEU A 422 -13.06 -15.78 15.82
N PRO A 423 -13.94 -16.55 15.19
CA PRO A 423 -14.63 -17.65 15.86
C PRO A 423 -13.65 -18.78 16.21
N ARG A 424 -13.88 -19.46 17.34
CA ARG A 424 -13.00 -20.55 17.84
C ARG A 424 -12.88 -21.71 16.87
N ASP A 425 -13.94 -22.03 16.10
CA ASP A 425 -13.92 -23.09 15.08
C ASP A 425 -12.91 -22.82 13.95
N ALA A 426 -12.56 -21.54 13.73
CA ALA A 426 -11.54 -21.14 12.78
C ALA A 426 -10.13 -21.68 13.11
N LEU A 427 -9.87 -22.14 14.33
CA LEU A 427 -8.62 -22.81 14.72
C LEU A 427 -8.33 -24.06 13.90
N SER A 428 -9.35 -24.75 13.40
CA SER A 428 -9.20 -25.96 12.57
C SER A 428 -8.93 -25.66 11.10
N ARG A 429 -9.12 -24.40 10.66
CA ARG A 429 -9.01 -23.98 9.26
C ARG A 429 -7.56 -23.67 8.87
N TYR A 430 -7.31 -23.60 7.55
CA TYR A 430 -6.02 -23.29 6.94
C TYR A 430 -5.95 -21.82 6.52
N PRO A 431 -4.75 -21.21 6.45
CA PRO A 431 -4.59 -19.79 6.10
C PRO A 431 -5.27 -19.36 4.79
N HIS A 432 -5.29 -20.21 3.77
CA HIS A 432 -5.92 -19.89 2.48
C HIS A 432 -7.45 -19.71 2.55
N GLN A 433 -8.09 -20.13 3.65
CA GLN A 433 -9.55 -20.01 3.87
C GLN A 433 -9.95 -18.67 4.52
N PHE A 434 -8.98 -17.75 4.72
CA PHE A 434 -9.19 -16.46 5.38
C PHE A 434 -8.88 -15.30 4.44
N SER A 435 -9.56 -14.17 4.63
CA SER A 435 -9.23 -12.90 3.98
C SER A 435 -7.87 -12.36 4.45
N GLY A 436 -7.30 -11.37 3.74
CA GLY A 436 -6.05 -10.71 4.12
C GLY A 436 -6.09 -10.15 5.55
N GLY A 437 -7.15 -9.41 5.89
CA GLY A 437 -7.32 -8.85 7.24
C GLY A 437 -7.47 -9.91 8.33
N GLN A 438 -8.20 -11.00 8.05
CA GLN A 438 -8.32 -12.12 9.00
C GLN A 438 -6.96 -12.81 9.22
N ARG A 439 -6.15 -13.00 8.16
CA ARG A 439 -4.79 -13.54 8.29
C ARG A 439 -3.88 -12.62 9.11
N GLN A 440 -4.02 -11.31 8.92
CA GLN A 440 -3.27 -10.34 9.70
C GLN A 440 -3.62 -10.42 11.19
N ARG A 441 -4.91 -10.52 11.52
CA ARG A 441 -5.37 -10.75 12.91
C ARG A 441 -4.81 -12.06 13.50
N ILE A 442 -4.76 -13.14 12.72
CA ILE A 442 -4.13 -14.40 13.11
C ILE A 442 -2.62 -14.24 13.34
N ALA A 443 -1.92 -13.47 12.48
CA ALA A 443 -0.50 -13.20 12.65
C ALA A 443 -0.21 -12.39 13.93
N ILE A 444 -1.07 -11.42 14.27
CA ILE A 444 -1.02 -10.69 15.54
C ILE A 444 -1.25 -11.64 16.71
N ALA A 445 -2.31 -12.47 16.67
CA ALA A 445 -2.59 -13.47 17.72
C ALA A 445 -1.38 -14.41 17.94
N ARG A 446 -0.72 -14.86 16.86
CA ARG A 446 0.49 -15.68 16.94
C ARG A 446 1.64 -14.99 17.67
N ALA A 447 1.89 -13.71 17.36
CA ALA A 447 2.92 -12.93 18.01
C ALA A 447 2.60 -12.72 19.51
N VAL A 448 1.36 -12.40 19.84
CA VAL A 448 0.89 -12.16 21.22
C VAL A 448 0.83 -13.45 22.04
N ALA A 449 0.68 -14.63 21.40
CA ALA A 449 0.68 -15.93 22.09
C ALA A 449 1.95 -16.18 22.92
N MET A 450 3.04 -15.52 22.57
CA MET A 450 4.31 -15.58 23.30
C MET A 450 4.38 -14.63 24.49
N LYS A 451 3.40 -13.72 24.67
CA LYS A 451 3.38 -12.65 25.68
C LYS A 451 4.70 -11.85 25.64
N PRO A 452 5.03 -11.22 24.50
CA PRO A 452 6.31 -10.53 24.31
C PRO A 452 6.39 -9.24 25.11
N ASP A 453 7.60 -8.84 25.47
CA ASP A 453 7.88 -7.51 26.03
C ASP A 453 7.90 -6.45 24.91
N LEU A 454 8.44 -6.84 23.72
CA LEU A 454 8.52 -6.00 22.53
C LEU A 454 7.84 -6.66 21.33
N LEU A 455 6.90 -5.94 20.72
CA LEU A 455 6.26 -6.28 19.45
C LEU A 455 6.76 -5.33 18.36
N VAL A 456 7.36 -5.88 17.31
CA VAL A 456 7.70 -5.13 16.10
C VAL A 456 6.60 -5.33 15.07
N ALA A 457 5.97 -4.26 14.62
CA ALA A 457 4.96 -4.27 13.55
C ALA A 457 5.57 -3.61 12.30
N ASP A 458 6.08 -4.43 11.38
CA ASP A 458 6.73 -3.96 10.14
C ASP A 458 5.69 -3.84 9.03
N GLU A 459 5.19 -2.62 8.79
CA GLU A 459 4.14 -2.30 7.81
C GLU A 459 2.90 -3.20 7.92
N ALA A 460 2.51 -3.55 9.15
CA ALA A 460 1.50 -4.56 9.45
C ALA A 460 0.09 -4.24 8.93
N VAL A 461 -0.18 -3.03 8.43
CA VAL A 461 -1.49 -2.60 7.94
C VAL A 461 -1.47 -2.07 6.51
N SER A 462 -0.31 -1.98 5.85
CA SER A 462 -0.15 -1.29 4.55
C SER A 462 -0.85 -1.98 3.37
N ALA A 463 -1.10 -3.29 3.47
CA ALA A 463 -1.74 -4.08 2.42
C ALA A 463 -3.25 -4.33 2.69
N LEU A 464 -3.84 -3.59 3.61
CA LEU A 464 -5.23 -3.76 4.04
C LEU A 464 -6.10 -2.60 3.55
N ASP A 465 -7.36 -2.91 3.24
CA ASP A 465 -8.38 -1.88 2.99
C ASP A 465 -8.58 -0.99 4.22
N VAL A 466 -8.95 0.26 3.99
CA VAL A 466 -9.05 1.31 5.03
C VAL A 466 -9.89 0.89 6.23
N SER A 467 -11.03 0.21 6.02
CA SER A 467 -11.88 -0.24 7.14
C SER A 467 -11.26 -1.39 7.93
N VAL A 468 -10.59 -2.33 7.25
CA VAL A 468 -9.87 -3.43 7.89
C VAL A 468 -8.62 -2.91 8.61
N GLN A 469 -7.92 -1.93 8.01
CA GLN A 469 -6.79 -1.24 8.62
C GLN A 469 -7.18 -0.60 9.96
N ALA A 470 -8.29 0.16 10.01
CA ALA A 470 -8.78 0.77 11.25
C ALA A 470 -9.01 -0.29 12.33
N GLN A 471 -9.70 -1.39 12.02
CA GLN A 471 -9.94 -2.49 12.96
C GLN A 471 -8.65 -3.16 13.47
N VAL A 472 -7.62 -3.31 12.61
CA VAL A 472 -6.33 -3.89 13.02
C VAL A 472 -5.55 -2.91 13.89
N LEU A 473 -5.64 -1.60 13.64
CA LEU A 473 -5.03 -0.59 14.51
C LEU A 473 -5.67 -0.57 15.90
N ASP A 474 -7.00 -0.62 15.97
CA ASP A 474 -7.73 -0.73 17.24
C ASP A 474 -7.33 -2.00 18.00
N LEU A 475 -7.25 -3.14 17.30
CA LEU A 475 -6.77 -4.40 17.89
C LEU A 475 -5.36 -4.29 18.47
N LEU A 476 -4.42 -3.67 17.73
CA LEU A 476 -3.04 -3.46 18.21
C LEU A 476 -2.99 -2.56 19.44
N ALA A 477 -3.82 -1.50 19.48
CA ALA A 477 -3.93 -0.62 20.62
C ALA A 477 -4.50 -1.35 21.84
N ASP A 478 -5.50 -2.20 21.67
CA ASP A 478 -6.08 -3.00 22.73
C ASP A 478 -5.11 -4.06 23.26
N VAL A 479 -4.38 -4.74 22.37
CA VAL A 479 -3.30 -5.67 22.72
C VAL A 479 -2.23 -4.95 23.54
N GLN A 480 -1.79 -3.77 23.12
CA GLN A 480 -0.80 -2.97 23.83
C GLN A 480 -1.27 -2.63 25.24
N LYS A 481 -2.48 -2.10 25.38
CA LYS A 481 -3.07 -1.74 26.69
C LYS A 481 -3.24 -2.94 27.61
N ARG A 482 -3.77 -4.04 27.06
CA ARG A 482 -4.10 -5.24 27.85
C ARG A 482 -2.87 -5.96 28.40
N PHE A 483 -1.78 -5.99 27.61
CA PHE A 483 -0.57 -6.76 27.95
C PHE A 483 0.62 -5.87 28.35
N GLY A 484 0.50 -4.54 28.27
CA GLY A 484 1.59 -3.61 28.59
C GLY A 484 2.80 -3.71 27.64
N ILE A 485 2.60 -4.19 26.42
CA ILE A 485 3.67 -4.47 25.44
C ILE A 485 4.25 -3.15 24.92
N ALA A 486 5.57 -3.05 24.86
CA ALA A 486 6.24 -2.00 24.09
C ALA A 486 6.14 -2.32 22.59
N MET A 487 5.84 -1.32 21.74
CA MET A 487 5.65 -1.54 20.32
C MET A 487 6.59 -0.67 19.49
N LEU A 488 7.26 -1.29 18.52
CA LEU A 488 7.95 -0.61 17.43
C LEU A 488 7.08 -0.73 16.19
N PHE A 489 6.48 0.38 15.76
CA PHE A 489 5.54 0.41 14.64
C PHE A 489 6.18 1.07 13.42
N ILE A 490 6.37 0.33 12.33
CA ILE A 490 6.95 0.84 11.09
C ILE A 490 5.83 1.06 10.08
N THR A 491 5.78 2.26 9.53
CA THR A 491 4.81 2.63 8.48
C THR A 491 5.37 3.72 7.58
N HIS A 492 4.84 3.81 6.37
CA HIS A 492 5.06 4.96 5.49
C HIS A 492 3.88 5.95 5.52
N ASP A 493 2.74 5.59 6.15
CA ASP A 493 1.58 6.47 6.30
C ASP A 493 1.63 7.22 7.63
N LEU A 494 1.82 8.55 7.55
CA LEU A 494 1.88 9.44 8.71
C LEU A 494 0.55 9.53 9.46
N ARG A 495 -0.59 9.32 8.77
CA ARG A 495 -1.92 9.31 9.37
C ARG A 495 -2.07 8.11 10.31
N VAL A 496 -1.54 6.96 9.87
CA VAL A 496 -1.51 5.74 10.70
C VAL A 496 -0.59 5.94 11.90
N ALA A 497 0.60 6.52 11.70
CA ALA A 497 1.51 6.83 12.80
C ALA A 497 0.87 7.79 13.82
N ALA A 498 0.13 8.80 13.36
CA ALA A 498 -0.59 9.75 14.23
C ALA A 498 -1.64 9.04 15.11
N GLN A 499 -2.25 7.95 14.62
CA GLN A 499 -3.32 7.26 15.32
C GLN A 499 -2.83 6.33 16.45
N ILE A 500 -1.66 5.68 16.28
CA ILE A 500 -1.21 4.61 17.19
C ILE A 500 0.08 4.95 17.95
N CYS A 501 0.91 5.88 17.44
CA CYS A 501 2.22 6.14 18.03
C CYS A 501 2.19 7.23 19.11
N ASP A 502 2.93 6.99 20.19
CA ASP A 502 3.21 8.00 21.22
C ASP A 502 4.35 8.92 20.78
N ASP A 503 5.40 8.31 20.22
CA ASP A 503 6.59 8.99 19.73
C ASP A 503 6.80 8.60 18.26
N VAL A 504 7.37 9.51 17.48
CA VAL A 504 7.68 9.30 16.07
C VAL A 504 9.16 9.59 15.81
N LEU A 505 9.79 8.69 15.07
CA LEU A 505 11.15 8.79 14.58
C LEU A 505 11.12 8.81 13.06
N VAL A 506 11.63 9.88 12.46
CA VAL A 506 11.66 10.08 11.02
C VAL A 506 13.01 9.66 10.47
N MET A 507 13.02 8.75 9.50
CA MET A 507 14.25 8.26 8.84
C MET A 507 14.37 8.74 7.40
N GLN A 508 15.55 9.24 7.04
CA GLN A 508 15.92 9.60 5.67
C GLN A 508 17.31 9.07 5.34
N LYS A 509 17.46 8.31 4.25
CA LYS A 509 18.75 7.80 3.73
C LYS A 509 19.61 7.12 4.81
N GLY A 510 18.98 6.31 5.66
CA GLY A 510 19.63 5.55 6.72
C GLY A 510 19.88 6.33 8.03
N ARG A 511 19.52 7.60 8.12
CA ARG A 511 19.71 8.43 9.31
C ARG A 511 18.39 8.80 9.97
N VAL A 512 18.41 8.94 11.28
CA VAL A 512 17.35 9.59 12.04
C VAL A 512 17.49 11.10 11.84
N VAL A 513 16.48 11.75 11.29
CA VAL A 513 16.50 13.20 11.01
C VAL A 513 15.64 13.99 11.98
N GLU A 514 14.63 13.35 12.58
CA GLU A 514 13.78 13.96 13.60
C GLU A 514 13.22 12.87 14.51
N HIS A 515 13.08 13.18 15.82
CA HIS A 515 12.52 12.26 16.82
C HIS A 515 11.88 13.05 17.95
N GLY A 516 10.70 12.64 18.37
CA GLY A 516 9.98 13.27 19.49
C GLY A 516 8.55 12.76 19.64
N PRO A 517 7.76 13.36 20.53
CA PRO A 517 6.34 13.06 20.67
C PRO A 517 5.61 13.20 19.33
N ALA A 518 4.71 12.28 19.03
CA ALA A 518 3.99 12.25 17.76
C ALA A 518 3.28 13.58 17.47
N ALA A 519 2.69 14.22 18.49
CA ALA A 519 2.03 15.51 18.35
C ALA A 519 3.01 16.63 17.92
N GLU A 520 4.23 16.62 18.44
CA GLU A 520 5.25 17.63 18.10
C GLU A 520 5.78 17.42 16.69
N VAL A 521 6.25 16.20 16.39
CA VAL A 521 6.84 15.86 15.09
C VAL A 521 5.86 16.01 13.93
N LEU A 522 4.58 15.62 14.13
CA LEU A 522 3.60 15.62 13.05
C LEU A 522 2.84 16.94 12.88
N LEU A 523 2.66 17.74 13.95
CA LEU A 523 1.95 19.02 13.87
C LEU A 523 2.91 20.22 13.74
N HIS A 524 4.12 20.10 14.31
CA HIS A 524 5.12 21.17 14.35
C HIS A 524 6.51 20.67 13.89
N PRO A 525 6.63 20.09 12.67
CA PRO A 525 7.86 19.47 12.20
C PRO A 525 9.02 20.46 12.15
N GLY A 526 10.10 20.15 12.84
CA GLY A 526 11.34 20.94 12.85
C GLY A 526 12.18 20.73 11.60
N HIS A 527 12.21 19.49 11.07
CA HIS A 527 13.05 19.14 9.93
C HIS A 527 12.34 19.34 8.58
N ALA A 528 13.06 19.87 7.58
CA ALA A 528 12.49 20.14 6.24
C ALA A 528 11.93 18.89 5.56
N TYR A 529 12.59 17.74 5.71
CA TYR A 529 12.13 16.46 5.16
C TYR A 529 10.83 16.00 5.81
N THR A 530 10.66 16.13 7.11
CA THR A 530 9.39 15.79 7.79
C THR A 530 8.26 16.65 7.27
N ARG A 531 8.49 17.96 7.07
CA ARG A 531 7.52 18.85 6.42
C ARG A 531 7.13 18.36 5.04
N SER A 532 8.11 18.00 4.20
CA SER A 532 7.82 17.50 2.85
C SER A 532 7.02 16.20 2.84
N LEU A 533 7.26 15.29 3.80
CA LEU A 533 6.48 14.06 3.95
C LEU A 533 5.02 14.36 4.33
N ILE A 534 4.81 15.29 5.27
CA ILE A 534 3.46 15.71 5.69
C ILE A 534 2.73 16.41 4.54
N GLU A 535 3.44 17.26 3.79
CA GLU A 535 2.90 17.94 2.63
C GLU A 535 2.54 16.99 1.48
N ALA A 536 3.22 15.87 1.37
CA ALA A 536 2.95 14.85 0.37
C ALA A 536 1.80 13.90 0.75
N ALA A 537 1.32 13.91 2.01
CA ALA A 537 0.27 13.00 2.46
C ALA A 537 -1.07 13.32 1.75
N PRO A 538 -1.67 12.36 1.00
CA PRO A 538 -2.88 12.60 0.24
C PRO A 538 -4.08 12.82 1.17
N GLY A 539 -4.99 13.72 0.77
CA GLY A 539 -6.21 14.03 1.51
C GLY A 539 -6.03 14.84 2.80
N ARG A 540 -4.84 15.43 3.03
CA ARG A 540 -4.55 16.24 4.23
C ARG A 540 -5.45 17.48 4.39
N GLU A 541 -6.06 17.94 3.31
CA GLU A 541 -6.97 19.10 3.30
C GLU A 541 -8.40 18.75 3.74
N TRP A 542 -8.66 17.46 4.09
CA TRP A 542 -9.98 16.96 4.41
C TRP A 542 -10.07 16.36 5.82
N ASP A 543 -11.15 16.74 6.52
CA ASP A 543 -11.63 16.05 7.72
C ASP A 543 -12.74 15.07 7.29
N PHE A 544 -12.30 13.89 6.82
CA PHE A 544 -13.19 12.87 6.27
C PHE A 544 -14.29 12.42 7.24
N ALA A 545 -13.99 12.37 8.52
CA ALA A 545 -14.96 11.91 9.51
C ALA A 545 -16.03 12.95 9.86
N ASN A 546 -15.79 14.24 9.59
CA ASN A 546 -16.75 15.31 9.74
C ASN A 546 -17.24 15.85 8.39
N PHE A 547 -16.90 15.19 7.28
CA PHE A 547 -17.33 15.50 5.91
C PHE A 547 -17.10 16.96 5.52
N ARG A 548 -15.91 17.50 5.82
CA ARG A 548 -15.59 18.91 5.56
C ARG A 548 -14.14 19.09 5.14
N ALA A 549 -13.90 20.13 4.35
CA ALA A 549 -12.55 20.60 4.10
C ALA A 549 -11.97 21.23 5.37
N LEU A 550 -10.67 21.02 5.60
CA LEU A 550 -9.93 21.75 6.62
C LEU A 550 -9.60 23.15 6.11
N PRO A 551 -9.53 24.17 7.00
CA PRO A 551 -9.06 25.49 6.61
C PRO A 551 -7.62 25.38 6.06
N ALA A 552 -7.37 26.13 4.97
CA ALA A 552 -6.01 26.15 4.39
C ALA A 552 -5.00 26.51 5.48
N GLN A 553 -4.09 25.59 5.78
CA GLN A 553 -3.00 25.90 6.70
C GLN A 553 -2.14 26.98 6.04
N PRO A 554 -1.78 28.06 6.77
CA PRO A 554 -0.85 29.04 6.25
C PRO A 554 0.43 28.30 5.83
N GLN A 555 0.91 28.56 4.61
CA GLN A 555 2.19 28.00 4.16
C GLN A 555 3.22 28.26 5.26
N MET A 556 3.78 27.19 5.83
CA MET A 556 4.84 27.30 6.82
C MET A 556 6.05 27.92 6.13
N LYS A 557 6.17 29.26 6.25
CA LYS A 557 7.36 29.97 5.78
C LYS A 557 8.53 29.40 6.55
N GLY A 558 9.46 28.75 5.85
CA GLY A 558 10.71 28.35 6.44
C GLY A 558 11.39 29.57 7.09
N PRO A 559 12.12 29.39 8.20
CA PRO A 559 12.99 30.45 8.68
C PRO A 559 13.94 30.82 7.53
N HIS A 560 14.05 32.11 7.27
CA HIS A 560 14.89 32.68 6.23
C HIS A 560 16.30 32.06 6.25
N ALA A 561 16.82 31.74 5.06
CA ALA A 561 18.18 31.32 4.79
C ALA A 561 19.21 32.25 5.44
#